data_68337702086e7006484d1f29fdf8b6a2
#
_entry.id   68337702086e7006484d1f29fdf8b6a2
#
_cell.length_a   1.000
_cell.length_b   1.000
_cell.length_c   1.000
_cell.angle_alpha   90.00
_cell.angle_beta   90.00
_cell.angle_gamma   90.00
#
_symmetry.space_group_name_H-M   'P 1'
#
loop_
_entity.id
_entity.type
_entity.pdbx_description
1 polymer ?
#
loop_
_entity_poly.entity_id
_entity_poly.type
_entity_poly.pdbx_seq_one_letter_code
_entity_poly.pdbx_strand_id
1 'polypeptide(L)'
;FLFLGTATATLDWDVGHYVFGKQFLRGNVYLAYKLILDVAGAAVLVALAFAAWRRWGTANELPKDGRFLLAYASLAFIVITGFVIEALRLAVQQPAWMHFSPVGSALAKVFLAMGISTAALETAHIWLWVIHGIAALAFIAAVPLTYYAHIYRVPTAIAVRKPAPNGALPKIENIEEQEHFGISSITDLSWTDRAQLDACVECGRCNDVCPAVRAGTPLKPRTVVLKLRDRVRAAAAART
;
A
#
# COMPACT_ATOMS: atom_id res chain seq x y z
N PHE A 1 -8.31 -2.10 4.22
CA PHE A 1 -9.00 -3.05 5.10
C PHE A 1 -8.11 -3.52 6.25
N LEU A 2 -6.96 -4.14 5.98
CA LEU A 2 -6.09 -4.68 7.04
C LEU A 2 -5.64 -3.61 8.04
N PHE A 3 -5.23 -2.43 7.58
CA PHE A 3 -4.85 -1.32 8.47
C PHE A 3 -6.01 -0.88 9.37
N LEU A 4 -7.20 -0.67 8.79
CA LEU A 4 -8.40 -0.31 9.57
C LEU A 4 -8.79 -1.43 10.53
N GLY A 5 -8.65 -2.69 10.11
CA GLY A 5 -8.88 -3.83 10.96
C GLY A 5 -7.93 -3.84 12.17
N THR A 6 -6.64 -3.69 11.96
CA THR A 6 -5.64 -3.63 13.05
C THR A 6 -5.94 -2.44 13.97
N ALA A 7 -6.21 -1.25 13.43
CA ALA A 7 -6.56 -0.08 14.23
C ALA A 7 -7.83 -0.33 15.07
N THR A 8 -8.84 -0.99 14.50
CA THR A 8 -10.08 -1.35 15.21
C THR A 8 -9.80 -2.35 16.35
N ALA A 9 -8.96 -3.37 16.12
CA ALA A 9 -8.57 -4.31 17.17
C ALA A 9 -7.80 -3.63 18.29
N THR A 10 -6.85 -2.75 17.96
CA THR A 10 -6.09 -1.96 18.92
C THR A 10 -7.01 -1.05 19.74
N LEU A 11 -7.95 -0.35 19.11
CA LEU A 11 -8.92 0.47 19.81
C LEU A 11 -9.83 -0.36 20.72
N ASP A 12 -10.28 -1.53 20.28
CA ASP A 12 -11.13 -2.41 21.08
C ASP A 12 -10.40 -2.98 22.30
N TRP A 13 -9.15 -3.41 22.07
CA TRP A 13 -8.34 -4.01 23.14
C TRP A 13 -7.69 -2.95 24.03
N ASP A 14 -6.91 -2.03 23.48
CA ASP A 14 -6.11 -1.10 24.29
C ASP A 14 -6.95 0.01 24.89
N VAL A 15 -7.92 0.54 24.16
CA VAL A 15 -8.78 1.62 24.65
C VAL A 15 -10.07 1.05 25.25
N GLY A 16 -10.78 0.17 24.54
CA GLY A 16 -12.03 -0.39 24.99
C GLY A 16 -11.87 -1.19 26.28
N HIS A 17 -10.93 -2.14 26.30
CA HIS A 17 -10.71 -3.01 27.46
C HIS A 17 -10.01 -2.30 28.62
N TYR A 18 -8.86 -1.65 28.38
CA TYR A 18 -8.04 -1.08 29.46
C TYR A 18 -8.57 0.25 29.99
N VAL A 19 -9.15 1.11 29.13
CA VAL A 19 -9.64 2.44 29.59
C VAL A 19 -11.10 2.39 30.01
N PHE A 20 -11.95 1.72 29.23
CA PHE A 20 -13.39 1.70 29.49
C PHE A 20 -13.90 0.38 30.11
N GLY A 21 -13.07 -0.64 30.25
CA GLY A 21 -13.45 -1.96 30.76
C GLY A 21 -14.48 -2.69 29.87
N LYS A 22 -14.66 -2.25 28.64
CA LYS A 22 -15.65 -2.79 27.69
C LYS A 22 -15.03 -2.99 26.32
N GLN A 23 -15.30 -4.15 25.72
CA GLN A 23 -14.96 -4.43 24.33
C GLN A 23 -16.23 -4.35 23.48
N PHE A 24 -16.13 -3.77 22.28
CA PHE A 24 -17.23 -3.73 21.31
C PHE A 24 -17.15 -4.88 20.28
N LEU A 25 -15.94 -5.43 20.04
CA LEU A 25 -15.76 -6.62 19.19
C LEU A 25 -16.13 -7.89 19.97
N ARG A 26 -17.41 -8.26 20.03
CA ARG A 26 -17.91 -9.43 20.76
C ARG A 26 -18.87 -10.27 19.93
N GLY A 27 -19.00 -11.54 20.28
CA GLY A 27 -19.96 -12.47 19.66
C GLY A 27 -19.79 -12.56 18.15
N ASN A 28 -20.89 -12.54 17.41
CA ASN A 28 -20.90 -12.69 15.95
C ASN A 28 -20.16 -11.54 15.21
N VAL A 29 -20.11 -10.34 15.78
CA VAL A 29 -19.37 -9.22 15.21
C VAL A 29 -17.87 -9.54 15.19
N TYR A 30 -17.35 -10.06 16.29
CA TYR A 30 -15.96 -10.50 16.37
C TYR A 30 -15.66 -11.63 15.37
N LEU A 31 -16.55 -12.62 15.23
CA LEU A 31 -16.37 -13.73 14.30
C LEU A 31 -16.37 -13.28 12.84
N ALA A 32 -17.30 -12.41 12.46
CA ALA A 32 -17.33 -11.81 11.12
C ALA A 32 -16.07 -10.98 10.85
N TYR A 33 -15.66 -10.17 11.82
CA TYR A 33 -14.43 -9.38 11.76
C TYR A 33 -13.19 -10.28 11.52
N LYS A 34 -13.05 -11.39 12.27
CA LYS A 34 -11.97 -12.36 12.13
C LYS A 34 -11.94 -12.95 10.72
N LEU A 35 -13.08 -13.44 10.24
CA LEU A 35 -13.18 -14.03 8.90
C LEU A 35 -12.82 -13.03 7.80
N ILE A 36 -13.34 -11.80 7.88
CA ILE A 36 -13.06 -10.77 6.88
C ILE A 36 -11.58 -10.44 6.83
N LEU A 37 -10.92 -10.30 7.98
CA LEU A 37 -9.49 -9.96 8.02
C LEU A 37 -8.60 -11.13 7.56
N ASP A 38 -8.94 -12.36 7.92
CA ASP A 38 -8.20 -13.54 7.49
C ASP A 38 -8.25 -13.70 5.96
N VAL A 39 -9.45 -13.60 5.37
CA VAL A 39 -9.63 -13.67 3.91
C VAL A 39 -8.98 -12.47 3.21
N ALA A 40 -9.13 -11.25 3.74
CA ALA A 40 -8.49 -10.07 3.18
C ALA A 40 -6.96 -10.16 3.22
N GLY A 41 -6.39 -10.70 4.30
CA GLY A 41 -4.94 -10.93 4.41
C GLY A 41 -4.43 -11.92 3.37
N ALA A 42 -5.14 -13.03 3.18
CA ALA A 42 -4.83 -14.00 2.12
C ALA A 42 -4.91 -13.37 0.73
N ALA A 43 -5.96 -12.59 0.45
CA ALA A 43 -6.12 -11.89 -0.82
C ALA A 43 -4.97 -10.89 -1.07
N VAL A 44 -4.49 -10.19 -0.04
CA VAL A 44 -3.32 -9.30 -0.14
C VAL A 44 -2.06 -10.08 -0.50
N LEU A 45 -1.81 -11.23 0.11
CA LEU A 45 -0.63 -12.05 -0.22
C LEU A 45 -0.68 -12.56 -1.67
N VAL A 46 -1.84 -13.02 -2.14
CA VAL A 46 -2.04 -13.43 -3.54
C VAL A 46 -1.82 -12.25 -4.48
N ALA A 47 -2.41 -11.09 -4.20
CA ALA A 47 -2.25 -9.89 -5.00
C ALA A 47 -0.79 -9.41 -5.03
N LEU A 48 -0.08 -9.49 -3.90
CA LEU A 48 1.32 -9.12 -3.78
C LEU A 48 2.21 -10.07 -4.58
N ALA A 49 1.96 -11.39 -4.50
CA ALA A 49 2.67 -12.39 -5.29
C ALA A 49 2.45 -12.17 -6.80
N PHE A 50 1.20 -11.90 -7.23
CA PHE A 50 0.89 -11.59 -8.61
C PHE A 50 1.58 -10.30 -9.08
N ALA A 51 1.54 -9.24 -8.26
CA ALA A 51 2.20 -7.97 -8.57
C ALA A 51 3.73 -8.11 -8.64
N ALA A 52 4.31 -8.93 -7.77
CA ALA A 52 5.74 -9.26 -7.80
C ALA A 52 6.08 -10.06 -9.07
N TRP A 53 5.30 -11.08 -9.38
CA TRP A 53 5.47 -11.84 -10.62
C TRP A 53 5.38 -10.95 -11.86
N ARG A 54 4.37 -10.07 -11.93
CA ARG A 54 4.24 -9.11 -13.04
C ARG A 54 5.47 -8.20 -13.15
N ARG A 55 6.04 -7.75 -12.04
CA ARG A 55 7.17 -6.81 -12.04
C ARG A 55 8.49 -7.47 -12.42
N TRP A 56 8.80 -8.64 -11.85
CA TRP A 56 10.09 -9.30 -12.01
C TRP A 56 10.04 -10.52 -12.93
N GLY A 57 8.91 -11.20 -13.02
CA GLY A 57 8.75 -12.44 -13.78
C GLY A 57 8.33 -12.26 -15.23
N THR A 58 7.93 -11.05 -15.65
CA THR A 58 7.54 -10.80 -17.04
C THR A 58 8.46 -9.80 -17.73
N ALA A 59 8.55 -9.89 -19.07
CA ALA A 59 9.26 -8.93 -19.90
C ALA A 59 8.45 -7.62 -19.99
N ASN A 60 8.72 -6.69 -19.10
CA ASN A 60 8.07 -5.39 -19.05
C ASN A 60 9.07 -4.27 -18.73
N GLU A 61 8.68 -3.03 -18.98
CA GLU A 61 9.48 -1.84 -18.72
C GLU A 61 9.27 -1.24 -17.31
N LEU A 62 8.69 -2.00 -16.37
CA LEU A 62 8.49 -1.53 -15.00
C LEU A 62 9.82 -1.41 -14.27
N PRO A 63 10.02 -0.38 -13.45
CA PRO A 63 11.24 -0.23 -12.68
C PRO A 63 11.39 -1.39 -11.69
N LYS A 64 12.60 -1.97 -11.64
CA LYS A 64 12.95 -3.14 -10.81
C LYS A 64 13.98 -2.80 -9.73
N ASP A 65 14.02 -1.53 -9.33
CA ASP A 65 14.97 -1.03 -8.34
C ASP A 65 14.63 -1.44 -6.90
N GLY A 66 15.58 -1.22 -5.98
CA GLY A 66 15.46 -1.60 -4.58
C GLY A 66 14.28 -0.97 -3.83
N ARG A 67 13.75 0.19 -4.28
CA ARG A 67 12.59 0.84 -3.65
C ARG A 67 11.35 -0.05 -3.73
N PHE A 68 11.14 -0.69 -4.87
CA PHE A 68 10.03 -1.62 -5.06
C PHE A 68 10.24 -2.94 -4.33
N LEU A 69 11.49 -3.45 -4.33
CA LEU A 69 11.81 -4.66 -3.56
C LEU A 69 11.54 -4.45 -2.07
N LEU A 70 12.02 -3.34 -1.51
CA LEU A 70 11.78 -3.00 -0.10
C LEU A 70 10.27 -2.86 0.19
N ALA A 71 9.51 -2.21 -0.72
CA ALA A 71 8.09 -2.07 -0.57
C ALA A 71 7.37 -3.43 -0.54
N TYR A 72 7.63 -4.29 -1.51
CA TYR A 72 7.00 -5.62 -1.55
C TYR A 72 7.41 -6.49 -0.35
N ALA A 73 8.70 -6.49 0.00
CA ALA A 73 9.23 -7.28 1.10
C ALA A 73 8.67 -6.83 2.46
N SER A 74 8.61 -5.53 2.74
CA SER A 74 8.07 -5.01 4.01
C SER A 74 6.58 -5.32 4.16
N LEU A 75 5.80 -5.16 3.09
CA LEU A 75 4.37 -5.50 3.14
C LEU A 75 4.14 -7.00 3.30
N ALA A 76 4.89 -7.84 2.54
CA ALA A 76 4.82 -9.29 2.69
C ALA A 76 5.21 -9.73 4.10
N PHE A 77 6.29 -9.18 4.64
CA PHE A 77 6.76 -9.47 6.00
C PHE A 77 5.66 -9.20 7.05
N ILE A 78 5.04 -8.02 7.00
CA ILE A 78 3.98 -7.64 7.94
C ILE A 78 2.78 -8.59 7.84
N VAL A 79 2.31 -8.89 6.63
CA VAL A 79 1.14 -9.76 6.47
C VAL A 79 1.44 -11.20 6.86
N ILE A 80 2.59 -11.74 6.47
CA ILE A 80 3.00 -13.11 6.82
C ILE A 80 3.19 -13.26 8.33
N THR A 81 3.91 -12.33 8.97
CA THR A 81 4.11 -12.38 10.42
C THR A 81 2.80 -12.22 11.19
N GLY A 82 1.85 -11.41 10.67
CA GLY A 82 0.51 -11.31 11.23
C GLY A 82 -0.23 -12.66 11.24
N PHE A 83 -0.20 -13.40 10.13
CA PHE A 83 -0.77 -14.76 10.07
C PHE A 83 -0.06 -15.76 11.01
N VAL A 84 1.26 -15.68 11.10
CA VAL A 84 2.02 -16.57 12.02
C VAL A 84 1.67 -16.27 13.47
N ILE A 85 1.57 -15.01 13.89
CA ILE A 85 1.15 -14.62 15.24
C ILE A 85 -0.25 -15.14 15.54
N GLU A 86 -1.18 -14.95 14.61
CA GLU A 86 -2.54 -15.48 14.76
C GLU A 86 -2.54 -17.02 14.90
N ALA A 87 -1.77 -17.72 14.05
CA ALA A 87 -1.66 -19.17 14.09
C ALA A 87 -1.05 -19.68 15.39
N LEU A 88 -0.01 -19.03 15.92
CA LEU A 88 0.59 -19.35 17.21
C LEU A 88 -0.42 -19.19 18.35
N ARG A 89 -1.17 -18.08 18.36
CA ARG A 89 -2.24 -17.86 19.33
C ARG A 89 -3.33 -18.93 19.25
N LEU A 90 -3.79 -19.26 18.04
CA LEU A 90 -4.81 -20.30 17.84
C LEU A 90 -4.32 -21.68 18.24
N ALA A 91 -3.04 -22.00 18.01
CA ALA A 91 -2.46 -23.27 18.42
C ALA A 91 -2.41 -23.42 19.95
N VAL A 92 -2.15 -22.34 20.68
CA VAL A 92 -2.14 -22.32 22.16
C VAL A 92 -3.55 -22.37 22.72
N GLN A 93 -4.43 -21.48 22.26
CA GLN A 93 -5.75 -21.28 22.87
C GLN A 93 -6.81 -22.28 22.40
N GLN A 94 -6.68 -22.81 21.20
CA GLN A 94 -7.60 -23.76 20.53
C GLN A 94 -9.09 -23.41 20.72
N PRO A 95 -9.54 -22.17 20.44
CA PRO A 95 -10.91 -21.78 20.68
C PRO A 95 -11.87 -22.50 19.71
N ALA A 96 -13.09 -22.80 20.17
CA ALA A 96 -14.10 -23.49 19.35
C ALA A 96 -14.44 -22.75 18.05
N TRP A 97 -14.26 -21.44 18.02
CA TRP A 97 -14.52 -20.58 16.86
C TRP A 97 -13.32 -20.43 15.89
N MET A 98 -12.22 -21.17 16.09
CA MET A 98 -11.01 -21.02 15.23
C MET A 98 -11.27 -21.21 13.73
N HIS A 99 -12.34 -21.87 13.34
CA HIS A 99 -12.76 -22.05 11.94
C HIS A 99 -13.13 -20.73 11.23
N PHE A 100 -13.43 -19.66 11.99
CA PHE A 100 -13.62 -18.30 11.42
C PHE A 100 -12.31 -17.60 11.04
N SER A 101 -11.16 -18.23 11.25
CA SER A 101 -9.85 -17.80 10.72
C SER A 101 -9.26 -18.95 9.89
N PRO A 102 -9.73 -19.22 8.68
CA PRO A 102 -9.36 -20.40 7.90
C PRO A 102 -7.85 -20.52 7.66
N VAL A 103 -7.17 -19.45 7.29
CA VAL A 103 -5.71 -19.46 7.06
C VAL A 103 -4.96 -19.60 8.39
N GLY A 104 -5.33 -18.79 9.38
CA GLY A 104 -4.73 -18.87 10.71
C GLY A 104 -4.90 -20.26 11.34
N SER A 105 -6.09 -20.86 11.22
CA SER A 105 -6.35 -22.21 11.76
C SER A 105 -5.62 -23.32 11.01
N ALA A 106 -5.46 -23.18 9.69
CA ALA A 106 -4.67 -24.14 8.90
C ALA A 106 -3.20 -24.15 9.35
N LEU A 107 -2.60 -22.98 9.53
CA LEU A 107 -1.24 -22.84 10.04
C LEU A 107 -1.12 -23.32 11.49
N ALA A 108 -2.11 -23.04 12.34
CA ALA A 108 -2.14 -23.52 13.73
C ALA A 108 -2.13 -25.06 13.80
N LYS A 109 -2.89 -25.74 12.93
CA LYS A 109 -2.88 -27.20 12.83
C LYS A 109 -1.51 -27.75 12.42
N VAL A 110 -0.79 -27.05 11.56
CA VAL A 110 0.60 -27.41 11.20
C VAL A 110 1.49 -27.37 12.43
N PHE A 111 1.46 -26.29 13.22
CA PHE A 111 2.26 -26.19 14.45
C PHE A 111 1.92 -27.29 15.47
N LEU A 112 0.63 -27.61 15.63
CA LEU A 112 0.19 -28.70 16.49
C LEU A 112 0.68 -30.07 15.98
N ALA A 113 0.62 -30.32 14.68
CA ALA A 113 1.10 -31.54 14.05
C ALA A 113 2.63 -31.72 14.18
N MET A 114 3.38 -30.63 14.27
CA MET A 114 4.83 -30.65 14.52
C MET A 114 5.19 -31.03 15.96
N GLY A 115 4.22 -31.14 16.87
CA GLY A 115 4.46 -31.51 18.27
C GLY A 115 5.22 -30.47 19.09
N ILE A 116 5.16 -29.20 18.70
CA ILE A 116 5.84 -28.09 19.40
C ILE A 116 5.15 -27.88 20.75
N SER A 117 5.95 -27.74 21.81
CA SER A 117 5.41 -27.55 23.15
C SER A 117 4.68 -26.21 23.30
N THR A 118 3.62 -26.17 24.10
CA THR A 118 2.82 -24.97 24.37
C THR A 118 3.69 -23.80 24.84
N ALA A 119 4.64 -24.05 25.73
CA ALA A 119 5.56 -23.03 26.23
C ALA A 119 6.45 -22.42 25.11
N ALA A 120 6.88 -23.24 24.14
CA ALA A 120 7.62 -22.74 22.98
C ALA A 120 6.75 -21.90 22.04
N LEU A 121 5.49 -22.33 21.82
CA LEU A 121 4.52 -21.57 21.02
C LEU A 121 4.19 -20.22 21.66
N GLU A 122 3.99 -20.17 22.97
CA GLU A 122 3.75 -18.92 23.73
C GLU A 122 4.96 -17.97 23.65
N THR A 123 6.15 -18.50 23.86
CA THR A 123 7.38 -17.71 23.76
C THR A 123 7.57 -17.16 22.34
N ALA A 124 7.36 -17.98 21.31
CA ALA A 124 7.44 -17.57 19.92
C ALA A 124 6.37 -16.51 19.59
N HIS A 125 5.15 -16.65 20.11
CA HIS A 125 4.07 -15.68 19.94
C HIS A 125 4.48 -14.30 20.50
N ILE A 126 5.00 -14.25 21.72
CA ILE A 126 5.40 -12.97 22.37
C ILE A 126 6.49 -12.27 21.57
N TRP A 127 7.57 -12.99 21.23
CA TRP A 127 8.67 -12.38 20.49
C TRP A 127 8.27 -11.94 19.10
N LEU A 128 7.51 -12.77 18.38
CA LEU A 128 7.05 -12.43 17.05
C LEU A 128 6.06 -11.25 17.07
N TRP A 129 5.21 -11.16 18.10
CA TRP A 129 4.31 -10.03 18.30
C TRP A 129 5.09 -8.71 18.48
N VAL A 130 6.15 -8.72 19.30
CA VAL A 130 7.03 -7.54 19.49
C VAL A 130 7.71 -7.16 18.17
N ILE A 131 8.30 -8.12 17.46
CA ILE A 131 8.98 -7.89 16.18
C ILE A 131 7.99 -7.32 15.15
N HIS A 132 6.82 -7.91 15.05
CA HIS A 132 5.77 -7.45 14.14
C HIS A 132 5.30 -6.03 14.48
N GLY A 133 5.08 -5.75 15.76
CA GLY A 133 4.69 -4.41 16.23
C GLY A 133 5.73 -3.34 15.87
N ILE A 134 7.01 -3.61 16.13
CA ILE A 134 8.10 -2.71 15.73
C ILE A 134 8.14 -2.54 14.21
N ALA A 135 8.02 -3.62 13.45
CA ALA A 135 8.01 -3.55 11.98
C ALA A 135 6.81 -2.77 11.44
N ALA A 136 5.62 -2.95 12.02
CA ALA A 136 4.42 -2.21 11.63
C ALA A 136 4.54 -0.71 11.94
N LEU A 137 5.05 -0.34 13.11
CA LEU A 137 5.29 1.07 13.47
C LEU A 137 6.37 1.70 12.58
N ALA A 138 7.46 1.00 12.32
CA ALA A 138 8.50 1.44 11.39
C ALA A 138 7.95 1.62 9.97
N PHE A 139 7.10 0.70 9.51
CA PHE A 139 6.43 0.80 8.23
C PHE A 139 5.54 2.04 8.14
N ILE A 140 4.71 2.31 9.16
CA ILE A 140 3.84 3.49 9.22
C ILE A 140 4.68 4.77 9.18
N ALA A 141 5.74 4.84 9.98
CA ALA A 141 6.66 5.98 10.00
C ALA A 141 7.38 6.19 8.65
N ALA A 142 7.65 5.12 7.91
CA ALA A 142 8.31 5.17 6.61
C ALA A 142 7.36 5.55 5.45
N VAL A 143 6.04 5.46 5.63
CA VAL A 143 5.05 5.78 4.56
C VAL A 143 5.32 7.13 3.90
N PRO A 144 5.46 8.27 4.60
CA PRO A 144 5.68 9.57 3.97
C PRO A 144 7.01 9.68 3.23
N LEU A 145 8.01 8.90 3.59
CA LEU A 145 9.39 8.98 3.09
C LEU A 145 9.67 8.00 1.94
N THR A 146 8.77 7.07 1.68
CA THR A 146 8.98 5.97 0.75
C THR A 146 8.00 6.00 -0.43
N TYR A 147 8.10 4.97 -1.28
CA TYR A 147 7.14 4.70 -2.35
C TYR A 147 5.68 4.69 -1.84
N TYR A 148 5.44 4.29 -0.60
CA TYR A 148 4.09 4.25 0.00
C TYR A 148 3.43 5.61 0.19
N ALA A 149 4.15 6.71 0.03
CA ALA A 149 3.56 8.06 0.07
C ALA A 149 2.38 8.24 -0.92
N HIS A 150 2.30 7.40 -1.96
CA HIS A 150 1.15 7.41 -2.87
C HIS A 150 -0.19 7.09 -2.20
N ILE A 151 -0.19 6.42 -1.03
CA ILE A 151 -1.40 6.10 -0.26
C ILE A 151 -2.19 7.37 0.08
N TYR A 152 -1.52 8.47 0.39
CA TYR A 152 -2.16 9.77 0.62
C TYR A 152 -2.04 10.73 -0.55
N ARG A 153 -0.96 10.68 -1.36
CA ARG A 153 -0.77 11.57 -2.50
C ARG A 153 -1.82 11.37 -3.58
N VAL A 154 -2.18 10.11 -3.89
CA VAL A 154 -3.17 9.81 -4.93
C VAL A 154 -4.57 10.32 -4.55
N PRO A 155 -5.15 10.00 -3.38
CA PRO A 155 -6.43 10.56 -2.95
C PRO A 155 -6.42 12.09 -2.92
N THR A 156 -5.34 12.70 -2.42
CA THR A 156 -5.20 14.17 -2.41
C THR A 156 -5.20 14.74 -3.82
N ALA A 157 -4.40 14.17 -4.75
CA ALA A 157 -4.36 14.62 -6.13
C ALA A 157 -5.73 14.50 -6.83
N ILE A 158 -6.50 13.46 -6.51
CA ILE A 158 -7.87 13.30 -7.01
C ILE A 158 -8.79 14.37 -6.44
N ALA A 159 -8.72 14.63 -5.13
CA ALA A 159 -9.57 15.61 -4.45
C ALA A 159 -9.34 17.05 -4.94
N VAL A 160 -8.08 17.39 -5.25
CA VAL A 160 -7.71 18.75 -5.69
C VAL A 160 -7.61 18.92 -7.21
N ARG A 161 -8.02 17.91 -7.98
CA ARG A 161 -8.00 18.02 -9.44
C ARG A 161 -8.89 19.16 -9.94
N LYS A 162 -8.48 19.80 -11.03
CA LYS A 162 -9.31 20.82 -11.69
C LYS A 162 -10.64 20.20 -12.15
N PRO A 163 -11.79 20.85 -11.95
CA PRO A 163 -13.10 20.31 -12.31
C PRO A 163 -13.40 20.35 -13.83
N ALA A 164 -12.45 20.83 -14.65
CA ALA A 164 -12.61 20.85 -16.10
C ALA A 164 -12.78 19.43 -16.70
N PRO A 165 -13.55 19.27 -17.78
CA PRO A 165 -13.68 17.99 -18.46
C PRO A 165 -12.30 17.43 -18.87
N ASN A 166 -12.14 16.12 -18.79
CA ASN A 166 -10.89 15.47 -19.19
C ASN A 166 -10.59 15.73 -20.66
N GLY A 167 -9.39 16.22 -20.96
CA GLY A 167 -8.96 16.58 -22.32
C GLY A 167 -9.34 17.98 -22.76
N ALA A 168 -10.08 18.75 -21.97
CA ALA A 168 -10.31 20.17 -22.26
C ALA A 168 -9.02 20.96 -22.07
N LEU A 169 -8.56 21.58 -23.15
CA LEU A 169 -7.45 22.53 -23.09
C LEU A 169 -7.98 23.88 -22.59
N PRO A 170 -7.24 24.61 -21.76
CA PRO A 170 -7.59 25.99 -21.41
C PRO A 170 -7.58 26.86 -22.66
N LYS A 171 -8.58 27.74 -22.78
CA LYS A 171 -8.60 28.72 -23.84
C LYS A 171 -7.43 29.65 -23.63
N ILE A 172 -6.62 29.85 -24.69
CA ILE A 172 -5.55 30.85 -24.71
C ILE A 172 -6.19 32.14 -25.11
N GLU A 173 -6.20 33.13 -24.19
CA GLU A 173 -6.65 34.46 -24.48
C GLU A 173 -5.52 35.23 -25.18
N ASN A 174 -5.85 36.07 -26.17
CA ASN A 174 -4.91 36.89 -26.95
C ASN A 174 -3.74 36.08 -27.55
N ILE A 175 -4.09 35.01 -28.25
CA ILE A 175 -3.11 34.06 -28.82
C ILE A 175 -2.06 34.76 -29.71
N GLU A 176 -2.42 35.89 -30.34
CA GLU A 176 -1.55 36.67 -31.20
C GLU A 176 -0.48 37.47 -30.44
N GLU A 177 -0.68 37.71 -29.15
CA GLU A 177 0.24 38.45 -28.27
C GLU A 177 1.16 37.52 -27.44
N GLN A 178 0.93 36.20 -27.50
CA GLN A 178 1.66 35.21 -26.68
C GLN A 178 2.96 34.80 -27.39
N GLU A 179 4.11 35.03 -26.77
CA GLU A 179 5.41 34.55 -27.25
C GLU A 179 5.62 33.05 -26.99
N HIS A 180 4.95 32.49 -25.98
CA HIS A 180 5.10 31.07 -25.57
C HIS A 180 3.74 30.42 -25.39
N PHE A 181 3.60 29.21 -25.92
CA PHE A 181 2.39 28.39 -25.80
C PHE A 181 2.63 27.17 -24.93
N GLY A 182 1.67 26.87 -24.02
CA GLY A 182 1.72 25.71 -23.18
C GLY A 182 2.68 25.88 -21.98
N ILE A 183 3.30 24.75 -21.54
CA ILE A 183 4.20 24.72 -20.42
C ILE A 183 5.64 24.77 -20.93
N SER A 184 6.25 25.91 -20.86
CA SER A 184 7.64 26.15 -21.24
C SER A 184 8.60 26.13 -20.04
N SER A 185 8.10 26.45 -18.86
CA SER A 185 8.84 26.48 -17.60
C SER A 185 8.14 25.68 -16.49
N ILE A 186 8.90 25.23 -15.50
CA ILE A 186 8.36 24.58 -14.29
C ILE A 186 7.44 25.53 -13.51
N THR A 187 7.66 26.83 -13.63
CA THR A 187 6.81 27.85 -12.99
C THR A 187 5.40 27.89 -13.57
N ASP A 188 5.20 27.48 -14.81
CA ASP A 188 3.91 27.48 -15.50
C ASP A 188 3.00 26.33 -14.95
N LEU A 189 3.60 25.35 -14.28
CA LEU A 189 2.84 24.29 -13.62
C LEU A 189 2.15 24.82 -12.37
N SER A 190 0.83 24.70 -12.34
CA SER A 190 0.07 24.97 -11.11
C SER A 190 0.46 23.99 -9.98
N TRP A 191 0.13 24.35 -8.75
CA TRP A 191 0.37 23.46 -7.61
C TRP A 191 -0.41 22.13 -7.74
N THR A 192 -1.60 22.14 -8.35
CA THR A 192 -2.39 20.93 -8.61
C THR A 192 -1.73 20.03 -9.65
N ASP A 193 -1.11 20.60 -10.69
CA ASP A 193 -0.36 19.83 -11.70
C ASP A 193 0.86 19.16 -11.06
N ARG A 194 1.58 19.86 -10.17
CA ARG A 194 2.69 19.31 -9.40
C ARG A 194 2.25 18.18 -8.45
N ALA A 195 1.11 18.35 -7.78
CA ALA A 195 0.53 17.31 -6.92
C ALA A 195 0.18 16.03 -7.71
N GLN A 196 -0.35 16.18 -8.94
CA GLN A 196 -0.64 15.07 -9.83
C GLN A 196 0.62 14.35 -10.31
N LEU A 197 1.70 15.09 -10.61
CA LEU A 197 2.99 14.48 -10.96
C LEU A 197 3.56 13.64 -9.80
N ASP A 198 3.46 14.15 -8.57
CA ASP A 198 3.94 13.45 -7.37
C ASP A 198 3.10 12.24 -6.98
N ALA A 199 1.84 12.19 -7.42
CA ALA A 199 0.94 11.06 -7.20
C ALA A 199 1.26 9.85 -8.11
N CYS A 200 2.12 9.99 -9.11
CA CYS A 200 2.44 8.92 -10.05
C CYS A 200 3.09 7.72 -9.35
N VAL A 201 2.44 6.54 -9.46
CA VAL A 201 2.88 5.26 -8.87
C VAL A 201 3.74 4.41 -9.81
N GLU A 202 4.17 4.94 -10.93
CA GLU A 202 5.06 4.28 -11.90
C GLU A 202 4.53 2.92 -12.42
N CYS A 203 3.20 2.73 -12.46
CA CYS A 203 2.57 1.44 -12.77
C CYS A 203 2.62 1.05 -14.25
N GLY A 204 2.97 1.99 -15.16
CA GLY A 204 3.08 1.73 -16.59
C GLY A 204 1.78 1.69 -17.39
N ARG A 205 0.60 1.74 -16.76
CA ARG A 205 -0.70 1.64 -17.45
C ARG A 205 -0.92 2.69 -18.54
N CYS A 206 -0.37 3.89 -18.37
CA CYS A 206 -0.45 4.93 -19.39
C CYS A 206 0.29 4.55 -20.69
N ASN A 207 1.37 3.75 -20.60
CA ASN A 207 2.06 3.22 -21.77
C ASN A 207 1.22 2.10 -22.43
N ASP A 208 0.59 1.23 -21.64
CA ASP A 208 -0.17 0.07 -22.13
C ASP A 208 -1.36 0.47 -23.02
N VAL A 209 -1.98 1.63 -22.74
CA VAL A 209 -3.15 2.13 -23.46
C VAL A 209 -2.82 3.24 -24.47
N CYS A 210 -1.58 3.71 -24.53
CA CYS A 210 -1.20 4.83 -25.37
C CYS A 210 -1.15 4.43 -26.85
N PRO A 211 -1.91 5.09 -27.74
CA PRO A 211 -1.87 4.78 -29.17
C PRO A 211 -0.51 5.06 -29.80
N ALA A 212 0.22 6.06 -29.33
CA ALA A 212 1.57 6.36 -29.80
C ALA A 212 2.56 5.22 -29.50
N VAL A 213 2.50 4.64 -28.29
CA VAL A 213 3.30 3.46 -27.92
C VAL A 213 2.95 2.26 -28.78
N ARG A 214 1.64 2.03 -29.03
CA ARG A 214 1.16 0.95 -29.91
C ARG A 214 1.60 1.11 -31.37
N ALA A 215 1.71 2.36 -31.83
CA ALA A 215 2.22 2.68 -33.16
C ALA A 215 3.75 2.61 -33.26
N GLY A 216 4.45 2.21 -32.20
CA GLY A 216 5.91 2.07 -32.19
C GLY A 216 6.68 3.40 -32.14
N THR A 217 6.01 4.53 -31.81
CA THR A 217 6.70 5.80 -31.67
C THR A 217 7.55 5.86 -30.40
N PRO A 218 8.60 6.71 -30.32
CA PRO A 218 9.44 6.84 -29.15
C PRO A 218 8.74 7.50 -27.95
N LEU A 219 7.52 8.03 -28.13
CA LEU A 219 6.76 8.68 -27.08
C LEU A 219 6.25 7.67 -26.05
N LYS A 220 6.72 7.79 -24.81
CA LYS A 220 6.29 6.97 -23.66
C LYS A 220 5.73 7.88 -22.57
N PRO A 221 4.39 7.95 -22.39
CA PRO A 221 3.74 8.86 -21.43
C PRO A 221 4.30 8.76 -20.02
N ARG A 222 4.57 7.53 -19.52
CA ARG A 222 5.21 7.33 -18.22
C ARG A 222 6.54 8.06 -18.11
N THR A 223 7.39 7.95 -19.13
CA THR A 223 8.70 8.58 -19.13
C THR A 223 8.60 10.11 -19.12
N VAL A 224 7.62 10.68 -19.84
CA VAL A 224 7.35 12.12 -19.82
C VAL A 224 6.96 12.57 -18.41
N VAL A 225 5.98 11.90 -17.79
CA VAL A 225 5.53 12.23 -16.43
C VAL A 225 6.67 12.15 -15.42
N LEU A 226 7.48 11.07 -15.47
CA LEU A 226 8.57 10.88 -14.53
C LEU A 226 9.69 11.93 -14.71
N LYS A 227 10.09 12.22 -15.93
CA LYS A 227 11.09 13.27 -16.22
C LYS A 227 10.62 14.64 -15.74
N LEU A 228 9.34 14.95 -15.94
CA LEU A 228 8.78 16.24 -15.51
C LEU A 228 8.73 16.31 -13.97
N ARG A 229 8.26 15.25 -13.31
CA ARG A 229 8.30 15.12 -11.83
C ARG A 229 9.71 15.35 -11.28
N ASP A 230 10.69 14.67 -11.87
CA ASP A 230 12.07 14.71 -11.37
C ASP A 230 12.68 16.12 -11.56
N ARG A 231 12.36 16.81 -12.63
CA ARG A 231 12.75 18.24 -12.84
C ARG A 231 12.09 19.17 -11.82
N VAL A 232 10.79 18.97 -11.53
CA VAL A 232 10.08 19.74 -10.50
C VAL A 232 10.72 19.55 -9.13
N ARG A 233 11.07 18.32 -8.77
CA ARG A 233 11.74 18.00 -7.49
C ARG A 233 13.14 18.60 -7.41
N ALA A 234 13.92 18.50 -8.47
CA ALA A 234 15.25 19.10 -8.54
C ALA A 234 15.21 20.63 -8.39
N ALA A 235 14.26 21.29 -9.04
CA ALA A 235 14.07 22.73 -8.91
C ALA A 235 13.59 23.15 -7.51
N ALA A 236 12.79 22.34 -6.84
CA ALA A 236 12.39 22.59 -5.45
C ALA A 236 13.59 22.46 -4.51
N ALA A 237 14.42 21.42 -4.66
CA ALA A 237 15.63 21.21 -3.86
C ALA A 237 16.70 22.29 -4.04
N ALA A 238 16.78 22.89 -5.24
CA ALA A 238 17.73 23.99 -5.50
C ALA A 238 17.32 25.34 -4.87
N ARG A 239 16.10 25.45 -4.32
CA ARG A 239 15.58 26.66 -3.65
C ARG A 239 15.66 26.58 -2.12
N THR A 240 15.99 25.43 -1.57
CA THR A 240 16.23 25.17 -0.14
C THR A 240 17.70 25.21 0.18
#